data_2aaf537850cdf059254a2998255aeff0
#
_entry.id   2aaf537850cdf059254a2998255aeff0
#
_cell.length_a   1.000
_cell.length_b   1.000
_cell.length_c   1.000
_cell.angle_alpha   90.00
_cell.angle_beta   90.00
_cell.angle_gamma   90.00
#
_symmetry.space_group_name_H-M   'P 1'
#
loop_
_entity.id
_entity.type
_entity.pdbx_description
1 polymer ?
#
loop_
_entity_poly.entity_id
_entity_poly.type
_entity_poly.pdbx_seq_one_letter_code
_entity_poly.pdbx_strand_id
1 'polypeptide(L)'
;MKDNAKSAQHCRPLAPIHAEVPKCISRRAFLQSVAAFAAGRAFAAPPGVFSVGTPLLSFAAISDIHVSARKTSPKYGTKVFEHALGWYRAQGVDAVVITGDLADNGLTEELEMAGAAWRKVFPGNKGLDGRPVEKVFVTGNHDHDAWNYGMFAKERHPDPADFEAHKLASHYPECWESSFGDRYAPIGMKTINGYRFITSHWDKGDLRQFGPRLKKFLAKHRDELSGEKPFFYLQHPHPLGTVYGPTFAARGVCDDGTVKEALAAFPNAVSFSGHSHWAITDERAIWQGDFTAVNLGCLARTGFCRTRNAMNGYENWRTPGARKKIKAALEADGLKAMPHYGPSFVCHHGSLVKVFADRIVIERREFTHDRPVADDWIIPLPVAASRPFAYDVREKAAVAPEFPSDARLTITESTANNRKKDKVPVVVLSFPAANAVSGARPYDYLIEISGGNGEKLVRSVLAQGVELGPDSQTASGPSKCVLARDTLPAGPLEFSVRPGECFGALGRALSGRL
;
A
#
# COMPACT_ATOMS: atom_id res chain seq x y z
N MET A 1 2.85 -8.63 -53.41
CA MET A 1 1.60 -9.38 -53.71
C MET A 1 0.95 -9.79 -52.41
N LYS A 2 -0.30 -9.32 -52.21
CA LYS A 2 -1.33 -9.67 -51.21
C LYS A 2 -1.01 -9.32 -49.75
N ASP A 3 -1.40 -8.17 -49.26
CA ASP A 3 -2.72 -7.77 -48.69
C ASP A 3 -3.27 -8.75 -47.66
N ASN A 4 -3.26 -8.30 -46.38
CA ASN A 4 -4.39 -8.52 -45.48
C ASN A 4 -4.40 -7.44 -44.37
N ALA A 5 -5.11 -6.36 -44.67
CA ALA A 5 -5.67 -5.45 -43.69
C ALA A 5 -7.07 -5.95 -43.34
N LYS A 6 -7.42 -5.88 -42.04
CA LYS A 6 -8.75 -5.85 -41.39
C LYS A 6 -8.59 -6.39 -39.96
N SER A 7 -9.05 -5.78 -38.88
CA SER A 7 -10.15 -4.84 -38.68
C SER A 7 -9.93 -4.14 -37.33
N ALA A 8 -9.93 -2.81 -37.39
CA ALA A 8 -10.09 -1.99 -36.19
C ALA A 8 -11.57 -1.95 -35.83
N GLN A 9 -11.95 -2.53 -34.68
CA GLN A 9 -13.29 -2.31 -34.11
C GLN A 9 -13.28 -1.02 -33.29
N HIS A 10 -14.09 -0.08 -33.75
CA HIS A 10 -14.37 1.21 -33.13
C HIS A 10 -15.08 1.04 -31.79
N CYS A 11 -14.44 1.45 -30.70
CA CYS A 11 -15.16 1.79 -29.47
C CYS A 11 -15.74 3.20 -29.64
N ARG A 12 -17.06 3.31 -29.62
CA ARG A 12 -17.79 4.59 -29.59
C ARG A 12 -17.50 5.30 -28.25
N PRO A 13 -17.29 6.61 -28.25
CA PRO A 13 -17.20 7.38 -27.00
C PRO A 13 -18.57 7.51 -26.36
N LEU A 14 -18.65 7.23 -25.07
CA LEU A 14 -19.83 7.53 -24.23
C LEU A 14 -19.95 9.05 -24.08
N ALA A 15 -21.17 9.54 -24.21
CA ALA A 15 -21.52 10.97 -24.08
C ALA A 15 -21.25 11.47 -22.65
N PRO A 16 -20.92 12.76 -22.47
CA PRO A 16 -20.68 13.32 -21.15
C PRO A 16 -22.00 13.45 -20.38
N ILE A 17 -22.06 12.84 -19.22
CA ILE A 17 -23.13 13.06 -18.24
C ILE A 17 -22.80 14.38 -17.54
N HIS A 18 -23.58 15.42 -17.79
CA HIS A 18 -23.57 16.65 -17.01
C HIS A 18 -24.15 16.35 -15.62
N ALA A 19 -23.30 16.17 -14.62
CA ALA A 19 -23.73 16.18 -13.23
C ALA A 19 -23.76 17.65 -12.76
N GLU A 20 -24.93 18.13 -12.37
CA GLU A 20 -25.11 19.44 -11.73
C GLU A 20 -24.33 19.48 -10.41
N VAL A 21 -23.56 20.55 -10.23
CA VAL A 21 -22.81 20.85 -9.01
C VAL A 21 -23.79 21.17 -7.89
N PRO A 22 -23.83 20.46 -6.77
CA PRO A 22 -24.67 20.83 -5.64
C PRO A 22 -24.17 22.12 -5.00
N LYS A 23 -25.08 23.05 -4.75
CA LYS A 23 -24.84 24.33 -4.08
C LYS A 23 -24.25 24.14 -2.68
N CYS A 24 -23.32 24.99 -2.33
CA CYS A 24 -22.64 25.12 -1.04
C CYS A 24 -23.47 24.69 0.19
N ILE A 25 -22.98 23.69 0.91
CA ILE A 25 -23.46 23.36 2.25
C ILE A 25 -22.85 24.38 3.22
N SER A 26 -23.69 25.00 4.05
CA SER A 26 -23.26 26.05 5.00
C SER A 26 -22.33 25.47 6.08
N ARG A 27 -21.38 26.29 6.53
CA ARG A 27 -20.41 25.98 7.60
C ARG A 27 -21.03 25.37 8.88
N ARG A 28 -22.31 25.62 9.12
CA ARG A 28 -23.06 25.12 10.28
C ARG A 28 -23.53 23.67 10.11
N ALA A 29 -23.83 23.23 8.88
CA ALA A 29 -24.20 21.85 8.59
C ALA A 29 -22.99 20.92 8.61
N PHE A 30 -21.80 21.45 8.25
CA PHE A 30 -20.54 20.71 8.33
C PHE A 30 -20.10 20.41 9.78
N LEU A 31 -20.33 21.33 10.71
CA LEU A 31 -19.99 21.13 12.13
C LEU A 31 -20.96 20.19 12.85
N GLN A 32 -22.19 20.04 12.38
CA GLN A 32 -23.16 19.11 12.96
C GLN A 32 -22.99 17.67 12.45
N SER A 33 -22.45 17.46 11.24
CA SER A 33 -22.14 16.11 10.73
C SER A 33 -20.88 15.51 11.36
N VAL A 34 -19.95 16.34 11.85
CA VAL A 34 -18.72 15.87 12.56
C VAL A 34 -19.06 15.32 13.96
N ALA A 35 -20.15 15.75 14.59
CA ALA A 35 -20.55 15.28 15.92
C ALA A 35 -21.30 13.91 15.91
N ALA A 36 -21.83 13.48 14.76
CA ALA A 36 -22.60 12.23 14.65
C ALA A 36 -21.78 10.99 14.26
N PHE A 37 -20.52 11.17 13.84
CA PHE A 37 -19.64 10.08 13.39
C PHE A 37 -18.69 9.53 14.49
N ALA A 38 -18.79 10.02 15.73
CA ALA A 38 -17.92 9.59 16.85
C ALA A 38 -18.36 8.27 17.52
N ALA A 39 -19.26 7.48 16.92
CA ALA A 39 -19.77 6.23 17.49
C ALA A 39 -19.26 4.95 16.80
N GLY A 40 -18.19 5.02 16.00
CA GLY A 40 -17.48 3.84 15.47
C GLY A 40 -16.45 3.36 16.47
N ARG A 41 -16.65 2.15 17.04
CA ARG A 41 -15.78 1.56 18.07
C ARG A 41 -14.38 1.27 17.52
N ALA A 42 -13.40 2.04 17.99
CA ALA A 42 -11.98 1.77 17.81
C ALA A 42 -11.58 0.44 18.44
N PHE A 43 -10.65 -0.28 17.82
CA PHE A 43 -9.83 -1.27 18.52
C PHE A 43 -9.16 -0.56 19.70
N ALA A 44 -9.54 -0.93 20.91
CA ALA A 44 -9.25 -0.18 22.10
C ALA A 44 -7.76 -0.25 22.46
N ALA A 45 -7.05 0.83 22.15
CA ALA A 45 -6.18 1.37 23.20
C ALA A 45 -7.10 1.80 24.36
N PRO A 46 -6.70 1.68 25.66
CA PRO A 46 -7.52 2.17 26.74
C PRO A 46 -7.89 3.62 26.46
N PRO A 47 -9.13 4.07 26.76
CA PRO A 47 -9.57 5.41 26.43
C PRO A 47 -8.78 6.44 27.27
N GLY A 48 -7.59 6.80 26.78
CA GLY A 48 -6.97 8.04 27.14
C GLY A 48 -7.81 9.14 26.50
N VAL A 49 -8.31 10.07 27.28
CA VAL A 49 -8.97 11.27 26.75
C VAL A 49 -7.88 12.07 26.06
N PHE A 50 -7.74 11.86 24.74
CA PHE A 50 -6.80 12.66 23.95
C PHE A 50 -7.27 14.11 23.90
N SER A 51 -6.34 15.04 24.07
CA SER A 51 -6.64 16.47 24.02
C SER A 51 -7.19 16.86 22.65
N VAL A 52 -8.27 17.64 22.62
CA VAL A 52 -8.76 18.30 21.41
C VAL A 52 -7.84 19.50 21.16
N GLY A 53 -6.83 19.33 20.33
CA GLY A 53 -5.84 20.37 20.04
C GLY A 53 -5.58 20.54 18.55
N THR A 54 -4.93 21.66 18.20
CA THR A 54 -4.36 21.87 16.86
C THR A 54 -3.09 21.01 16.72
N PRO A 55 -2.86 20.32 15.59
CA PRO A 55 -1.62 19.59 15.39
C PRO A 55 -0.41 20.54 15.41
N LEU A 56 0.67 20.11 16.06
CA LEU A 56 1.95 20.83 16.09
C LEU A 56 2.69 20.73 14.76
N LEU A 57 2.40 19.66 14.01
CA LEU A 57 2.92 19.39 12.68
C LEU A 57 1.88 18.59 11.89
N SER A 58 1.67 18.97 10.63
CA SER A 58 0.81 18.23 9.69
C SER A 58 1.55 18.01 8.38
N PHE A 59 1.59 16.79 7.87
CA PHE A 59 2.23 16.50 6.59
C PHE A 59 1.53 15.42 5.78
N ALA A 60 1.56 15.58 4.46
CA ALA A 60 1.19 14.52 3.53
C ALA A 60 2.25 13.42 3.53
N ALA A 61 1.85 12.17 3.46
CA ALA A 61 2.76 11.04 3.32
C ALA A 61 2.27 10.12 2.20
N ILE A 62 3.01 10.07 1.09
CA ILE A 62 2.71 9.29 -0.11
C ILE A 62 3.96 8.58 -0.60
N SER A 63 3.78 7.63 -1.50
CA SER A 63 4.86 6.88 -2.14
C SER A 63 4.47 6.47 -3.55
N ASP A 64 5.48 6.09 -4.35
CA ASP A 64 5.26 5.41 -5.63
C ASP A 64 4.32 6.22 -6.54
N ILE A 65 4.70 7.48 -6.80
CA ILE A 65 3.89 8.37 -7.65
C ILE A 65 4.02 8.04 -9.13
N HIS A 66 5.13 7.41 -9.56
CA HIS A 66 5.38 6.89 -10.90
C HIS A 66 4.92 7.81 -12.02
N VAL A 67 5.38 9.06 -12.01
CA VAL A 67 5.15 9.97 -13.13
C VAL A 67 5.74 9.36 -14.39
N SER A 68 4.93 9.23 -15.45
CA SER A 68 5.36 8.58 -16.68
C SER A 68 5.21 9.47 -17.89
N ALA A 69 6.28 9.59 -18.66
CA ALA A 69 6.30 10.26 -19.96
C ALA A 69 5.71 9.38 -21.08
N ARG A 70 5.41 8.10 -20.81
CA ARG A 70 4.85 7.14 -21.78
C ARG A 70 3.36 7.35 -21.97
N LYS A 71 2.95 8.01 -23.07
CA LYS A 71 1.54 8.35 -23.37
C LYS A 71 0.58 7.14 -23.38
N THR A 72 1.06 5.95 -23.70
CA THR A 72 0.28 4.70 -23.70
C THR A 72 0.21 4.03 -22.32
N SER A 73 0.92 4.54 -21.32
CA SER A 73 0.87 4.02 -19.95
C SER A 73 -0.38 4.52 -19.24
N PRO A 74 -1.06 3.68 -18.42
CA PRO A 74 -2.12 4.15 -17.52
C PRO A 74 -1.60 5.14 -16.44
N LYS A 75 -0.28 5.18 -16.24
CA LYS A 75 0.40 6.13 -15.33
C LYS A 75 0.83 7.43 -16.01
N TYR A 76 0.50 7.63 -17.31
CA TYR A 76 0.92 8.81 -18.05
C TYR A 76 0.49 10.11 -17.38
N GLY A 77 1.47 11.01 -17.23
CA GLY A 77 1.27 12.36 -16.73
C GLY A 77 1.25 12.46 -15.20
N THR A 78 0.72 13.55 -14.71
CA THR A 78 0.81 13.98 -13.30
C THR A 78 -0.55 14.15 -12.62
N LYS A 79 -1.65 13.77 -13.30
CA LYS A 79 -3.02 14.11 -12.85
C LYS A 79 -3.35 13.60 -11.46
N VAL A 80 -3.02 12.34 -11.14
CA VAL A 80 -3.30 11.76 -9.82
C VAL A 80 -2.45 12.43 -8.75
N PHE A 81 -1.19 12.70 -9.06
CA PHE A 81 -0.27 13.40 -8.17
C PHE A 81 -0.74 14.83 -7.89
N GLU A 82 -1.10 15.59 -8.94
CA GLU A 82 -1.65 16.94 -8.78
C GLU A 82 -2.95 16.95 -7.97
N HIS A 83 -3.83 15.98 -8.19
CA HIS A 83 -5.07 15.82 -7.44
C HIS A 83 -4.81 15.61 -5.95
N ALA A 84 -3.94 14.64 -5.61
CA ALA A 84 -3.54 14.38 -4.23
C ALA A 84 -2.87 15.61 -3.58
N LEU A 85 -1.92 16.24 -4.27
CA LEU A 85 -1.28 17.47 -3.78
C LEU A 85 -2.29 18.60 -3.54
N GLY A 86 -3.28 18.75 -4.43
CA GLY A 86 -4.36 19.75 -4.27
C GLY A 86 -5.17 19.51 -3.01
N TRP A 87 -5.51 18.26 -2.73
CA TRP A 87 -6.20 17.88 -1.50
C TRP A 87 -5.35 18.19 -0.26
N TYR A 88 -4.07 17.79 -0.23
CA TYR A 88 -3.17 18.09 0.88
C TYR A 88 -2.96 19.59 1.10
N ARG A 89 -2.88 20.37 0.01
CA ARG A 89 -2.82 21.84 0.10
C ARG A 89 -4.05 22.41 0.79
N ALA A 90 -5.23 21.87 0.50
CA ALA A 90 -6.48 22.26 1.16
C ALA A 90 -6.53 21.86 2.65
N GLN A 91 -5.78 20.80 3.06
CA GLN A 91 -5.62 20.41 4.47
C GLN A 91 -4.65 21.33 5.23
N GLY A 92 -3.90 22.21 4.57
CA GLY A 92 -2.96 23.12 5.22
C GLY A 92 -1.73 22.43 5.79
N VAL A 93 -1.17 21.47 5.05
CA VAL A 93 0.03 20.71 5.48
C VAL A 93 1.27 21.58 5.55
N ASP A 94 2.17 21.29 6.49
CA ASP A 94 3.48 21.95 6.64
C ASP A 94 4.54 21.31 5.72
N ALA A 95 4.32 20.06 5.30
CA ALA A 95 5.22 19.34 4.41
C ALA A 95 4.49 18.30 3.55
N VAL A 96 5.16 17.86 2.49
CA VAL A 96 4.82 16.66 1.72
C VAL A 96 6.01 15.72 1.76
N VAL A 97 5.76 14.48 2.18
CA VAL A 97 6.70 13.36 2.21
C VAL A 97 6.42 12.45 1.02
N ILE A 98 7.47 12.08 0.25
CA ILE A 98 7.40 11.07 -0.81
C ILE A 98 8.51 10.04 -0.59
N THR A 99 8.14 8.78 -0.40
CA THR A 99 9.10 7.71 -0.10
C THR A 99 9.57 6.94 -1.33
N GLY A 100 9.79 7.63 -2.45
CA GLY A 100 10.46 7.10 -3.65
C GLY A 100 9.52 6.78 -4.81
N ASP A 101 10.13 6.32 -5.89
CA ASP A 101 9.50 6.05 -7.18
C ASP A 101 8.70 7.25 -7.71
N LEU A 102 9.41 8.39 -7.88
CA LEU A 102 8.86 9.60 -8.46
C LEU A 102 8.68 9.42 -9.97
N ALA A 103 9.73 8.95 -10.66
CA ALA A 103 9.71 8.59 -12.07
C ALA A 103 9.26 7.14 -12.27
N ASP A 104 8.59 6.83 -13.39
CA ASP A 104 8.18 5.46 -13.74
C ASP A 104 9.26 4.71 -14.53
N ASN A 105 10.05 5.42 -15.34
CA ASN A 105 11.01 4.85 -16.25
C ASN A 105 12.46 5.32 -16.01
N GLY A 106 12.71 6.06 -14.95
CA GLY A 106 14.04 6.56 -14.58
C GLY A 106 14.59 7.60 -15.57
N LEU A 107 13.72 8.44 -16.12
CA LEU A 107 14.06 9.49 -17.07
C LEU A 107 14.03 10.88 -16.42
N THR A 108 14.96 11.75 -16.81
CA THR A 108 15.07 13.12 -16.30
C THR A 108 13.80 13.93 -16.50
N GLU A 109 13.17 13.79 -17.68
CA GLU A 109 11.91 14.47 -17.98
C GLU A 109 10.74 14.04 -17.08
N GLU A 110 10.76 12.82 -16.54
CA GLU A 110 9.72 12.36 -15.59
C GLU A 110 9.86 13.06 -14.24
N LEU A 111 11.10 13.28 -13.79
CA LEU A 111 11.36 14.07 -12.58
C LEU A 111 11.01 15.54 -12.76
N GLU A 112 11.31 16.11 -13.93
CA GLU A 112 10.92 17.47 -14.30
C GLU A 112 9.39 17.66 -14.33
N MET A 113 8.66 16.66 -14.84
CA MET A 113 7.20 16.62 -14.81
C MET A 113 6.68 16.61 -13.36
N ALA A 114 7.30 15.83 -12.47
CA ALA A 114 6.95 15.83 -11.04
C ALA A 114 7.22 17.19 -10.39
N GLY A 115 8.35 17.82 -10.70
CA GLY A 115 8.71 19.16 -10.24
C GLY A 115 7.74 20.23 -10.76
N ALA A 116 7.31 20.13 -12.01
CA ALA A 116 6.32 21.04 -12.60
C ALA A 116 4.95 20.89 -11.91
N ALA A 117 4.51 19.66 -11.61
CA ALA A 117 3.28 19.40 -10.86
C ALA A 117 3.33 20.00 -9.45
N TRP A 118 4.47 19.87 -8.77
CA TRP A 118 4.71 20.52 -7.49
C TRP A 118 4.55 22.05 -7.58
N ARG A 119 5.28 22.71 -8.48
CA ARG A 119 5.22 24.16 -8.65
C ARG A 119 3.84 24.68 -9.02
N LYS A 120 3.07 23.90 -9.78
CA LYS A 120 1.69 24.20 -10.15
C LYS A 120 0.77 24.20 -8.92
N VAL A 121 0.90 23.21 -8.05
CA VAL A 121 0.03 23.07 -6.87
C VAL A 121 0.50 23.94 -5.70
N PHE A 122 1.81 24.02 -5.46
CA PHE A 122 2.42 24.83 -4.40
C PHE A 122 3.31 25.94 -4.98
N PRO A 123 2.71 26.97 -5.63
CA PRO A 123 3.49 28.08 -6.19
C PRO A 123 4.30 28.79 -5.08
N GLY A 124 5.60 28.96 -5.34
CA GLY A 124 6.53 29.51 -4.36
C GLY A 124 6.72 28.63 -3.11
N ASN A 125 6.43 27.34 -3.19
CA ASN A 125 6.42 26.38 -2.06
C ASN A 125 5.50 26.83 -0.92
N LYS A 126 4.30 27.38 -1.22
CA LYS A 126 3.38 27.90 -0.22
C LYS A 126 2.02 27.21 -0.25
N GLY A 127 1.45 27.04 0.93
CA GLY A 127 0.07 26.62 1.14
C GLY A 127 -0.95 27.70 0.75
N LEU A 128 -2.24 27.44 0.99
CA LEU A 128 -3.32 28.42 0.73
C LEU A 128 -3.27 29.59 1.68
N ASP A 129 -2.76 29.38 2.88
CA ASP A 129 -2.58 30.40 3.93
C ASP A 129 -1.26 31.18 3.80
N GLY A 130 -0.48 30.91 2.76
CA GLY A 130 0.80 31.56 2.49
C GLY A 130 1.99 31.01 3.32
N ARG A 131 1.77 30.05 4.24
CA ARG A 131 2.86 29.40 4.98
C ARG A 131 3.71 28.54 4.05
N PRO A 132 5.02 28.40 4.31
CA PRO A 132 5.88 27.49 3.59
C PRO A 132 5.39 26.05 3.71
N VAL A 133 5.53 25.27 2.62
CA VAL A 133 5.32 23.83 2.60
C VAL A 133 6.61 23.17 2.13
N GLU A 134 7.16 22.33 2.98
CA GLU A 134 8.45 21.69 2.75
C GLU A 134 8.31 20.42 1.91
N LYS A 135 9.31 20.16 1.05
CA LYS A 135 9.48 18.91 0.31
C LYS A 135 10.40 17.98 1.11
N VAL A 136 9.94 16.76 1.37
CA VAL A 136 10.75 15.72 2.03
C VAL A 136 10.67 14.47 1.18
N PHE A 137 11.36 14.48 0.05
CA PHE A 137 11.30 13.43 -0.96
C PHE A 137 12.56 12.58 -0.94
N VAL A 138 12.42 11.29 -1.25
CA VAL A 138 13.53 10.40 -1.54
C VAL A 138 13.30 9.71 -2.89
N THR A 139 14.36 9.19 -3.49
CA THR A 139 14.31 8.39 -4.71
C THR A 139 14.05 6.92 -4.39
N GLY A 140 13.48 6.18 -5.35
CA GLY A 140 13.27 4.74 -5.31
C GLY A 140 14.00 4.02 -6.44
N ASN A 141 13.71 2.73 -6.61
CA ASN A 141 14.38 1.93 -7.64
C ASN A 141 13.94 2.29 -9.06
N HIS A 142 12.71 2.77 -9.26
CA HIS A 142 12.27 3.26 -10.56
C HIS A 142 12.98 4.54 -10.96
N ASP A 143 13.35 5.38 -10.02
CA ASP A 143 14.17 6.56 -10.27
C ASP A 143 15.60 6.17 -10.68
N HIS A 144 16.12 5.03 -10.18
CA HIS A 144 17.50 4.61 -10.41
C HIS A 144 17.64 3.55 -11.52
N ASP A 145 16.79 2.53 -11.54
CA ASP A 145 17.01 1.31 -12.34
C ASP A 145 15.94 1.03 -13.39
N ALA A 146 14.85 1.82 -13.45
CA ALA A 146 13.66 1.45 -14.22
C ALA A 146 13.91 1.34 -15.73
N TRP A 147 14.90 2.05 -16.27
CA TRP A 147 15.30 1.87 -17.67
C TRP A 147 15.78 0.44 -18.00
N ASN A 148 16.16 -0.35 -16.98
CA ASN A 148 16.53 -1.76 -17.14
C ASN A 148 15.32 -2.70 -17.12
N TYR A 149 14.15 -2.26 -16.63
CA TYR A 149 12.98 -3.09 -16.46
C TYR A 149 12.07 -3.14 -17.70
N GLY A 150 12.22 -2.18 -18.62
CA GLY A 150 11.40 -2.08 -19.81
C GLY A 150 12.13 -1.45 -20.99
N MET A 151 11.52 -1.58 -22.16
CA MET A 151 12.11 -1.05 -23.41
C MET A 151 11.78 0.43 -23.65
N PHE A 152 10.83 1.01 -22.90
CA PHE A 152 10.30 2.33 -23.21
C PHE A 152 11.36 3.44 -23.22
N ALA A 153 12.27 3.47 -22.26
CA ALA A 153 13.32 4.49 -22.22
C ALA A 153 14.24 4.43 -23.46
N LYS A 154 14.59 3.21 -23.91
CA LYS A 154 15.38 2.99 -25.13
C LYS A 154 14.60 3.27 -26.42
N GLU A 155 13.30 3.00 -26.43
CA GLU A 155 12.42 3.36 -27.57
C GLU A 155 12.29 4.88 -27.72
N ARG A 156 12.24 5.60 -26.60
CA ARG A 156 12.13 7.05 -26.57
C ARG A 156 13.45 7.74 -26.91
N HIS A 157 14.56 7.20 -26.43
CA HIS A 157 15.92 7.68 -26.65
C HIS A 157 16.77 6.58 -27.30
N PRO A 158 16.62 6.35 -28.63
CA PRO A 158 17.27 5.24 -29.32
C PRO A 158 18.78 5.46 -29.52
N ASP A 159 19.24 6.70 -29.58
CA ASP A 159 20.67 7.02 -29.61
C ASP A 159 21.32 6.78 -28.25
N PRO A 160 22.45 6.05 -28.16
CA PRO A 160 23.09 5.76 -26.90
C PRO A 160 23.53 7.00 -26.08
N ALA A 161 23.99 8.06 -26.76
CA ALA A 161 24.41 9.29 -26.07
C ALA A 161 23.20 10.08 -25.56
N ASP A 162 22.14 10.17 -26.38
CA ASP A 162 20.88 10.77 -25.98
C ASP A 162 20.24 9.98 -24.82
N PHE A 163 20.24 8.63 -24.90
CA PHE A 163 19.76 7.78 -23.81
C PHE A 163 20.52 8.02 -22.49
N GLU A 164 21.88 8.08 -22.55
CA GLU A 164 22.67 8.33 -21.34
C GLU A 164 22.40 9.71 -20.74
N ALA A 165 22.22 10.73 -21.58
CA ALA A 165 21.86 12.09 -21.14
C ALA A 165 20.51 12.19 -20.43
N HIS A 166 19.58 11.24 -20.67
CA HIS A 166 18.24 11.21 -20.08
C HIS A 166 18.07 10.20 -18.95
N LYS A 167 19.13 9.44 -18.60
CA LYS A 167 19.09 8.58 -17.42
C LYS A 167 19.12 9.40 -16.13
N LEU A 168 18.06 9.35 -15.37
CA LEU A 168 17.96 10.09 -14.12
C LEU A 168 19.09 9.73 -13.13
N ALA A 169 19.44 8.45 -13.00
CA ALA A 169 20.50 8.00 -12.09
C ALA A 169 21.88 8.61 -12.35
N SER A 170 22.18 9.00 -13.59
CA SER A 170 23.45 9.64 -13.95
C SER A 170 23.46 11.15 -13.63
N HIS A 171 22.30 11.75 -13.36
CA HIS A 171 22.12 13.20 -13.26
C HIS A 171 21.33 13.64 -12.01
N TYR A 172 21.32 12.84 -10.94
CA TYR A 172 20.55 13.15 -9.73
C TYR A 172 20.78 14.55 -9.17
N PRO A 173 22.01 15.02 -8.93
CA PRO A 173 22.20 16.32 -8.31
C PRO A 173 21.56 17.45 -9.13
N GLU A 174 21.85 17.47 -10.42
CA GLU A 174 21.41 18.53 -11.34
C GLU A 174 19.89 18.48 -11.57
N CYS A 175 19.35 17.29 -11.83
CA CYS A 175 17.92 17.09 -12.07
C CYS A 175 17.09 17.32 -10.81
N TRP A 176 17.61 16.95 -9.64
CA TRP A 176 16.95 17.19 -8.37
C TRP A 176 16.85 18.68 -8.06
N GLU A 177 17.96 19.40 -8.20
CA GLU A 177 18.03 20.82 -7.95
C GLU A 177 17.16 21.61 -8.95
N SER A 178 17.21 21.29 -10.23
CA SER A 178 16.38 21.94 -11.25
C SER A 178 14.88 21.66 -11.07
N SER A 179 14.51 20.42 -10.68
CA SER A 179 13.10 20.03 -10.52
C SER A 179 12.49 20.57 -9.23
N PHE A 180 13.22 20.53 -8.13
CA PHE A 180 12.69 20.81 -6.79
C PHE A 180 13.32 22.01 -6.08
N GLY A 181 14.44 22.55 -6.56
CA GLY A 181 15.16 23.65 -5.93
C GLY A 181 15.89 23.24 -4.64
N ASP A 182 16.00 21.95 -4.35
CA ASP A 182 16.65 21.40 -3.17
C ASP A 182 17.95 20.71 -3.55
N ARG A 183 18.97 20.82 -2.71
CA ARG A 183 20.24 20.11 -2.92
C ARG A 183 20.04 18.60 -2.72
N TYR A 184 20.51 17.80 -3.67
CA TYR A 184 20.54 16.34 -3.54
C TYR A 184 21.66 15.90 -2.57
N ALA A 185 21.33 14.98 -1.67
CA ALA A 185 22.30 14.29 -0.82
C ALA A 185 21.81 12.85 -0.56
N PRO A 186 22.67 11.82 -0.68
CA PRO A 186 22.28 10.43 -0.45
C PRO A 186 21.59 10.15 0.88
N ILE A 187 21.94 10.91 1.92
CA ILE A 187 21.23 10.97 3.21
C ILE A 187 21.27 12.41 3.71
N GLY A 188 20.15 12.87 4.23
CA GLY A 188 20.03 14.24 4.74
C GLY A 188 19.07 14.33 5.91
N MET A 189 19.00 15.50 6.53
CA MET A 189 18.03 15.81 7.59
C MET A 189 17.47 17.21 7.38
N LYS A 190 16.14 17.32 7.45
CA LYS A 190 15.40 18.59 7.53
C LYS A 190 14.72 18.73 8.88
N THR A 191 14.55 19.97 9.32
CA THR A 191 13.77 20.27 10.53
C THR A 191 12.56 21.08 10.14
N ILE A 192 11.37 20.59 10.48
CA ILE A 192 10.09 21.22 10.17
C ILE A 192 9.29 21.31 11.46
N ASN A 193 8.90 22.50 11.88
CA ASN A 193 8.21 22.77 13.14
C ASN A 193 8.92 22.11 14.36
N GLY A 194 10.26 22.05 14.32
CA GLY A 194 11.07 21.43 15.37
C GLY A 194 11.10 19.89 15.38
N TYR A 195 10.54 19.22 14.38
CA TYR A 195 10.64 17.77 14.16
C TYR A 195 11.69 17.45 13.10
N ARG A 196 12.43 16.36 13.31
CA ARG A 196 13.51 15.92 12.41
C ARG A 196 12.96 14.94 11.37
N PHE A 197 13.29 15.18 10.09
CA PHE A 197 13.00 14.30 8.97
C PHE A 197 14.34 13.87 8.36
N ILE A 198 14.62 12.57 8.39
CA ILE A 198 15.84 11.99 7.81
C ILE A 198 15.45 11.35 6.48
N THR A 199 16.06 11.79 5.38
CA THR A 199 15.86 11.27 4.03
C THR A 199 17.00 10.37 3.63
N SER A 200 16.73 9.19 3.09
CA SER A 200 17.72 8.24 2.59
C SER A 200 17.35 7.79 1.18
N HIS A 201 18.07 8.31 0.19
CA HIS A 201 17.81 8.08 -1.23
C HIS A 201 18.26 6.70 -1.70
N TRP A 202 17.59 6.15 -2.71
CA TRP A 202 18.08 5.03 -3.49
C TRP A 202 19.03 5.57 -4.57
N ASP A 203 20.33 5.40 -4.38
CA ASP A 203 21.35 6.03 -5.23
C ASP A 203 22.38 5.06 -5.82
N LYS A 204 22.32 3.76 -5.47
CA LYS A 204 23.33 2.78 -5.91
C LYS A 204 22.77 1.47 -6.47
N GLY A 205 21.46 1.33 -6.62
CA GLY A 205 20.84 0.09 -7.09
C GLY A 205 21.01 -1.12 -6.16
N ASP A 206 21.45 -0.91 -4.91
CA ASP A 206 21.72 -1.96 -3.93
C ASP A 206 20.99 -1.70 -2.62
N LEU A 207 20.16 -2.64 -2.21
CA LEU A 207 19.39 -2.58 -0.96
C LEU A 207 20.26 -2.52 0.30
N ARG A 208 21.50 -3.01 0.24
CA ARG A 208 22.46 -2.98 1.35
C ARG A 208 23.02 -1.58 1.63
N GLN A 209 22.74 -0.60 0.79
CA GLN A 209 23.23 0.77 0.96
C GLN A 209 22.65 1.49 2.17
N PHE A 210 21.39 1.17 2.53
CA PHE A 210 20.60 1.94 3.49
C PHE A 210 21.12 1.83 4.93
N GLY A 211 21.31 0.63 5.43
CA GLY A 211 21.68 0.38 6.82
C GLY A 211 23.01 0.99 7.26
N PRO A 212 24.14 0.71 6.58
CA PRO A 212 25.44 1.28 6.95
C PRO A 212 25.45 2.82 6.90
N ARG A 213 24.79 3.40 5.90
CA ARG A 213 24.66 4.85 5.73
C ARG A 213 23.84 5.46 6.86
N LEU A 214 22.69 4.87 7.19
CA LEU A 214 21.84 5.30 8.29
C LEU A 214 22.57 5.17 9.63
N LYS A 215 23.20 4.05 9.92
CA LYS A 215 23.94 3.81 11.17
C LYS A 215 24.97 4.90 11.44
N LYS A 216 25.77 5.25 10.41
CA LYS A 216 26.74 6.33 10.50
C LYS A 216 26.09 7.69 10.75
N PHE A 217 24.97 7.95 10.08
CA PHE A 217 24.23 9.21 10.22
C PHE A 217 23.61 9.35 11.62
N LEU A 218 22.94 8.31 12.12
CA LEU A 218 22.33 8.29 13.45
C LEU A 218 23.38 8.44 14.55
N ALA A 219 24.55 7.81 14.41
CA ALA A 219 25.65 7.97 15.36
C ALA A 219 26.14 9.42 15.46
N LYS A 220 26.24 10.10 14.30
CA LYS A 220 26.65 11.52 14.22
C LYS A 220 25.64 12.47 14.87
N HIS A 221 24.35 12.17 14.77
CA HIS A 221 23.24 13.03 15.23
C HIS A 221 22.53 12.48 16.46
N ARG A 222 23.19 11.60 17.22
CA ARG A 222 22.59 10.87 18.34
C ARG A 222 21.91 11.80 19.35
N ASP A 223 22.59 12.86 19.76
CA ASP A 223 22.10 13.80 20.77
C ASP A 223 20.87 14.57 20.31
N GLU A 224 20.75 14.83 19.00
CA GLU A 224 19.60 15.51 18.42
C GLU A 224 18.38 14.61 18.23
N LEU A 225 18.60 13.29 18.17
CA LEU A 225 17.57 12.29 17.84
C LEU A 225 17.15 11.47 19.06
N SER A 226 17.93 11.48 20.13
CA SER A 226 17.58 10.80 21.38
C SER A 226 16.51 11.59 22.16
N GLY A 227 15.67 10.89 22.90
CA GLY A 227 14.61 11.48 23.71
C GLY A 227 13.23 11.00 23.33
N GLU A 228 12.20 11.66 23.84
CA GLU A 228 10.79 11.25 23.65
C GLU A 228 10.15 11.84 22.39
N LYS A 229 10.69 12.96 21.89
CA LYS A 229 10.16 13.63 20.70
C LYS A 229 10.35 12.74 19.47
N PRO A 230 9.29 12.45 18.69
CA PRO A 230 9.43 11.61 17.52
C PRO A 230 10.25 12.29 16.43
N PHE A 231 11.01 11.48 15.69
CA PHE A 231 11.60 11.85 14.41
C PHE A 231 11.16 10.90 13.32
N PHE A 232 11.22 11.34 12.08
CA PHE A 232 10.73 10.62 10.92
C PHE A 232 11.89 10.20 10.03
N TYR A 233 11.94 8.90 9.69
CA TYR A 233 12.93 8.34 8.77
C TYR A 233 12.25 7.88 7.48
N LEU A 234 12.82 8.26 6.34
CA LEU A 234 12.26 7.97 5.03
C LEU A 234 13.26 7.21 4.18
N GLN A 235 12.81 6.07 3.66
CA GLN A 235 13.49 5.32 2.60
C GLN A 235 12.43 4.67 1.70
N HIS A 236 12.83 4.21 0.52
CA HIS A 236 11.89 3.57 -0.39
C HIS A 236 11.57 2.12 0.00
N PRO A 237 12.53 1.18 0.17
CA PRO A 237 12.22 -0.19 0.55
C PRO A 237 11.75 -0.28 2.01
N HIS A 238 11.01 -1.32 2.36
CA HIS A 238 10.64 -1.55 3.75
C HIS A 238 11.84 -2.00 4.57
N PRO A 239 12.00 -1.54 5.84
CA PRO A 239 12.89 -2.20 6.78
C PRO A 239 12.48 -3.66 6.94
N LEU A 240 13.40 -4.60 6.67
CA LEU A 240 13.10 -6.03 6.69
C LEU A 240 12.55 -6.50 8.04
N GLY A 241 11.45 -7.26 8.00
CA GLY A 241 10.79 -7.80 9.21
C GLY A 241 10.01 -6.75 10.00
N THR A 242 9.48 -5.72 9.31
CA THR A 242 8.57 -4.72 9.85
C THR A 242 7.18 -4.82 9.23
N VAL A 243 6.76 -3.83 8.42
CA VAL A 243 5.44 -3.80 7.79
C VAL A 243 5.20 -4.96 6.82
N TYR A 244 3.95 -5.32 6.65
CA TYR A 244 3.55 -6.33 5.69
C TYR A 244 3.68 -5.81 4.26
N GLY A 245 4.22 -6.62 3.41
CA GLY A 245 4.49 -6.36 2.00
C GLY A 245 5.44 -7.43 1.44
N PRO A 246 5.43 -8.63 2.00
CA PRO A 246 6.54 -9.59 1.98
C PRO A 246 6.60 -10.45 0.75
N THR A 247 5.68 -10.32 -0.16
CA THR A 247 5.71 -11.12 -1.39
C THR A 247 7.04 -11.03 -2.09
N PHE A 248 7.75 -9.99 -1.78
CA PHE A 248 8.98 -9.63 -2.43
C PHE A 248 10.19 -9.57 -1.49
N ALA A 249 10.04 -9.88 -0.19
CA ALA A 249 11.19 -9.98 0.70
C ALA A 249 12.32 -10.84 0.11
N ALA A 250 11.93 -11.89 -0.64
CA ALA A 250 12.85 -12.71 -1.43
C ALA A 250 13.24 -12.08 -2.79
N ARG A 251 12.71 -10.91 -3.15
CA ARG A 251 12.89 -10.24 -4.46
C ARG A 251 13.29 -8.77 -4.35
N GLY A 252 13.69 -8.31 -3.17
CA GLY A 252 14.25 -6.98 -3.02
C GLY A 252 13.26 -5.87 -2.71
N VAL A 253 12.12 -6.16 -2.09
CA VAL A 253 11.18 -5.12 -1.61
C VAL A 253 11.55 -4.57 -0.23
N CYS A 254 12.28 -5.35 0.54
CA CYS A 254 12.84 -4.92 1.82
C CYS A 254 14.34 -4.69 1.67
N ASP A 255 14.89 -3.88 2.54
CA ASP A 255 16.34 -3.82 2.72
C ASP A 255 16.90 -5.16 3.27
N ASP A 256 18.16 -5.19 3.64
CA ASP A 256 18.83 -6.38 4.15
C ASP A 256 18.68 -6.61 5.67
N GLY A 257 17.85 -5.78 6.35
CA GLY A 257 17.61 -5.83 7.79
C GLY A 257 18.50 -4.89 8.62
N THR A 258 19.55 -4.35 8.05
CA THR A 258 20.50 -3.48 8.79
C THR A 258 19.90 -2.12 9.14
N VAL A 259 18.87 -1.64 8.42
CA VAL A 259 18.10 -0.45 8.81
C VAL A 259 17.31 -0.69 10.09
N LYS A 260 16.65 -1.87 10.20
CA LYS A 260 15.94 -2.24 11.44
C LYS A 260 16.87 -2.27 12.63
N GLU A 261 18.06 -2.85 12.47
CA GLU A 261 19.09 -2.87 13.50
C GLU A 261 19.56 -1.45 13.89
N ALA A 262 19.75 -0.56 12.90
CA ALA A 262 20.17 0.81 13.15
C ALA A 262 19.11 1.63 13.91
N LEU A 263 17.82 1.44 13.59
CA LEU A 263 16.70 2.16 14.22
C LEU A 263 16.33 1.58 15.59
N ALA A 264 16.69 0.34 15.91
CA ALA A 264 16.33 -0.32 17.16
C ALA A 264 16.80 0.45 18.42
N ALA A 265 17.85 1.26 18.30
CA ALA A 265 18.34 2.11 19.38
C ALA A 265 17.55 3.44 19.55
N PHE A 266 16.52 3.67 18.72
CA PHE A 266 15.73 4.91 18.70
C PHE A 266 14.22 4.59 18.73
N PRO A 267 13.67 4.27 19.90
CA PRO A 267 12.27 3.86 20.02
C PRO A 267 11.26 4.98 19.69
N ASN A 268 11.71 6.23 19.62
CA ASN A 268 10.96 7.39 19.17
C ASN A 268 10.94 7.56 17.63
N ALA A 269 11.63 6.69 16.86
CA ALA A 269 11.62 6.75 15.42
C ALA A 269 10.30 6.27 14.81
N VAL A 270 9.82 6.98 13.79
CA VAL A 270 8.73 6.56 12.91
C VAL A 270 9.27 6.50 11.48
N SER A 271 9.38 5.30 10.92
CA SER A 271 9.90 5.06 9.58
C SER A 271 8.76 4.98 8.57
N PHE A 272 8.88 5.68 7.45
CA PHE A 272 7.98 5.62 6.31
C PHE A 272 8.66 4.99 5.10
N SER A 273 7.93 4.12 4.38
CA SER A 273 8.43 3.41 3.20
C SER A 273 7.32 3.10 2.20
N GLY A 274 7.69 2.72 0.98
CA GLY A 274 6.77 2.38 -0.11
C GLY A 274 7.14 1.07 -0.82
N HIS A 275 7.40 1.13 -2.15
CA HIS A 275 7.97 0.08 -2.98
C HIS A 275 7.11 -1.16 -3.20
N SER A 276 6.41 -1.65 -2.19
CA SER A 276 5.60 -2.86 -2.29
C SER A 276 4.27 -2.64 -3.02
N HIS A 277 3.85 -1.41 -3.18
CA HIS A 277 2.50 -1.03 -3.64
C HIS A 277 1.39 -1.74 -2.84
N TRP A 278 1.67 -2.12 -1.60
CA TRP A 278 0.71 -2.82 -0.74
C TRP A 278 -0.36 -1.86 -0.24
N ALA A 279 -1.61 -2.30 -0.25
CA ALA A 279 -2.72 -1.44 0.15
C ALA A 279 -2.63 -1.00 1.62
N ILE A 280 -2.78 0.30 1.89
CA ILE A 280 -2.84 0.84 3.27
C ILE A 280 -4.17 0.53 3.98
N THR A 281 -5.09 -0.14 3.30
CA THR A 281 -6.28 -0.74 3.90
C THR A 281 -5.97 -1.98 4.72
N ASP A 282 -4.82 -2.59 4.49
CA ASP A 282 -4.32 -3.72 5.28
C ASP A 282 -3.79 -3.20 6.62
N GLU A 283 -4.35 -3.71 7.71
CA GLU A 283 -3.96 -3.27 9.06
C GLU A 283 -2.51 -3.65 9.43
N ARG A 284 -1.86 -4.50 8.62
CA ARG A 284 -0.44 -4.84 8.74
C ARG A 284 0.49 -3.86 8.02
N ALA A 285 -0.04 -2.82 7.38
CA ALA A 285 0.75 -1.75 6.79
C ALA A 285 1.37 -0.79 7.83
N ILE A 286 1.05 -0.96 9.11
CA ILE A 286 1.76 -0.36 10.25
C ILE A 286 2.25 -1.45 11.20
N TRP A 287 3.46 -1.28 11.71
CA TRP A 287 4.13 -2.20 12.64
C TRP A 287 4.83 -1.42 13.76
N GLN A 288 4.79 -1.96 14.98
CA GLN A 288 5.56 -1.47 16.12
C GLN A 288 6.36 -2.61 16.77
N GLY A 289 7.66 -2.39 16.87
CA GLY A 289 8.61 -3.20 17.62
C GLY A 289 9.52 -2.28 18.43
N ASP A 290 10.81 -2.28 18.12
CA ASP A 290 11.79 -1.37 18.73
C ASP A 290 11.59 0.10 18.27
N PHE A 291 10.91 0.29 17.15
CA PHE A 291 10.46 1.58 16.59
C PHE A 291 9.13 1.37 15.85
N THR A 292 8.58 2.42 15.25
CA THR A 292 7.36 2.30 14.40
C THR A 292 7.73 2.34 12.92
N ALA A 293 7.17 1.43 12.12
CA ALA A 293 7.27 1.44 10.67
C ALA A 293 5.89 1.53 10.02
N VAL A 294 5.79 2.30 8.94
CA VAL A 294 4.56 2.56 8.18
C VAL A 294 4.82 2.40 6.70
N ASN A 295 4.02 1.58 6.04
CA ASN A 295 3.94 1.51 4.58
C ASN A 295 2.92 2.52 4.06
N LEU A 296 3.31 3.33 3.09
CA LEU A 296 2.47 4.39 2.51
C LEU A 296 1.62 3.95 1.31
N GLY A 297 1.71 2.69 0.93
CA GLY A 297 1.00 2.20 -0.25
C GLY A 297 1.60 2.70 -1.55
N CYS A 298 0.75 3.02 -2.51
CA CYS A 298 1.15 3.55 -3.81
C CYS A 298 0.13 4.57 -4.31
N LEU A 299 0.60 5.75 -4.69
CA LEU A 299 -0.28 6.78 -5.24
C LEU A 299 -0.62 6.53 -6.71
N ALA A 300 0.34 6.02 -7.50
CA ALA A 300 0.07 5.79 -8.92
C ALA A 300 -0.88 4.62 -9.14
N ARG A 301 -0.70 3.56 -8.34
CA ARG A 301 -1.48 2.33 -8.50
C ARG A 301 -1.21 1.38 -7.33
N THR A 302 -2.17 1.19 -6.47
CA THR A 302 -2.13 0.11 -5.49
C THR A 302 -2.23 -1.22 -6.23
N GLY A 303 -1.17 -2.02 -6.16
CA GLY A 303 -1.03 -3.19 -7.02
C GLY A 303 -1.24 -4.52 -6.35
N PHE A 304 -1.16 -4.57 -5.02
CA PHE A 304 -0.94 -5.85 -4.36
C PHE A 304 -1.65 -5.94 -3.01
N CYS A 305 -2.88 -6.41 -3.05
CA CYS A 305 -3.42 -7.22 -1.97
C CYS A 305 -3.31 -8.68 -2.39
N ARG A 306 -2.84 -9.56 -1.53
CA ARG A 306 -2.75 -10.99 -1.80
C ARG A 306 -3.40 -11.79 -0.71
N THR A 307 -4.03 -12.87 -1.11
CA THR A 307 -4.62 -13.81 -0.20
C THR A 307 -3.54 -14.53 0.63
N ARG A 308 -3.91 -15.04 1.79
CA ARG A 308 -3.00 -15.78 2.69
C ARG A 308 -2.27 -16.96 2.03
N ASN A 309 -2.94 -17.69 1.15
CA ASN A 309 -2.33 -18.82 0.44
C ASN A 309 -1.20 -18.40 -0.49
N ALA A 310 -1.31 -17.25 -1.13
CA ALA A 310 -0.25 -16.73 -2.00
C ALA A 310 1.02 -16.43 -1.21
N MET A 311 0.87 -16.20 0.08
CA MET A 311 1.92 -15.86 1.02
C MET A 311 2.28 -17.03 1.94
N ASN A 312 1.57 -18.15 1.86
CA ASN A 312 1.66 -19.28 2.78
C ASN A 312 1.44 -18.90 4.25
N GLY A 313 0.56 -17.95 4.54
CA GLY A 313 0.24 -17.51 5.88
C GLY A 313 0.97 -16.25 6.33
N TYR A 314 0.70 -15.83 7.55
CA TYR A 314 1.18 -14.54 8.08
C TYR A 314 2.63 -14.57 8.55
N GLU A 315 3.12 -15.71 8.97
CA GLU A 315 4.47 -15.87 9.51
C GLU A 315 5.54 -15.63 8.46
N ASN A 316 5.17 -15.76 7.20
CA ASN A 316 6.10 -15.65 6.08
C ASN A 316 6.80 -14.33 5.94
N TRP A 317 6.13 -13.27 6.31
CA TRP A 317 6.67 -11.95 6.13
C TRP A 317 7.72 -11.60 7.19
N ARG A 318 7.79 -12.37 8.28
CA ARG A 318 8.71 -12.12 9.39
C ARG A 318 10.11 -12.67 9.15
N THR A 319 10.25 -13.68 8.29
CA THR A 319 11.51 -14.41 8.18
C THR A 319 11.86 -14.74 6.73
N PRO A 320 13.03 -14.30 6.22
CA PRO A 320 13.51 -14.73 4.92
C PRO A 320 13.53 -16.28 4.83
N GLY A 321 13.00 -16.82 3.75
CA GLY A 321 12.92 -18.28 3.54
C GLY A 321 11.76 -19.00 4.24
N ALA A 322 10.95 -18.32 5.06
CA ALA A 322 9.78 -18.91 5.69
C ALA A 322 8.79 -19.54 4.68
N ARG A 323 8.64 -18.95 3.49
CA ARG A 323 7.82 -19.51 2.41
C ARG A 323 8.13 -20.97 2.10
N LYS A 324 9.42 -21.35 2.06
CA LYS A 324 9.84 -22.75 1.82
C LYS A 324 9.43 -23.66 2.98
N LYS A 325 9.57 -23.17 4.22
CA LYS A 325 9.22 -23.93 5.44
C LYS A 325 7.71 -24.17 5.53
N ILE A 326 6.88 -23.15 5.25
CA ILE A 326 5.42 -23.28 5.32
C ILE A 326 4.89 -24.15 4.19
N LYS A 327 5.45 -24.04 2.98
CA LYS A 327 5.11 -24.95 1.90
C LYS A 327 5.38 -26.40 2.31
N ALA A 328 6.53 -26.69 2.91
CA ALA A 328 6.87 -28.01 3.39
C ALA A 328 5.93 -28.50 4.52
N ALA A 329 5.52 -27.60 5.43
CA ALA A 329 4.56 -27.92 6.49
C ALA A 329 3.17 -28.25 5.91
N LEU A 330 2.68 -27.46 4.97
CA LEU A 330 1.40 -27.72 4.30
C LEU A 330 1.42 -29.03 3.52
N GLU A 331 2.53 -29.34 2.84
CA GLU A 331 2.72 -30.61 2.14
C GLU A 331 2.76 -31.80 3.11
N ALA A 332 3.40 -31.65 4.28
CA ALA A 332 3.43 -32.66 5.34
C ALA A 332 2.03 -32.94 5.92
N ASP A 333 1.19 -31.90 6.00
CA ASP A 333 -0.21 -32.02 6.43
C ASP A 333 -1.16 -32.51 5.31
N GLY A 334 -0.61 -32.89 4.15
CA GLY A 334 -1.39 -33.32 2.99
C GLY A 334 -2.12 -32.18 2.28
N LEU A 335 -1.74 -30.92 2.52
CA LEU A 335 -2.35 -29.74 1.92
C LEU A 335 -1.50 -29.23 0.76
N LYS A 336 -2.11 -29.02 -0.39
CA LYS A 336 -1.48 -28.33 -1.53
C LYS A 336 -1.89 -26.87 -1.54
N ALA A 337 -1.00 -25.98 -1.09
CA ALA A 337 -1.21 -24.55 -1.23
C ALA A 337 -1.00 -24.11 -2.68
N MET A 338 -2.00 -23.47 -3.25
CA MET A 338 -1.89 -22.90 -4.60
C MET A 338 -1.76 -21.38 -4.51
N PRO A 339 -0.70 -20.79 -5.10
CA PRO A 339 -0.55 -19.35 -5.14
C PRO A 339 -1.73 -18.73 -5.90
N HIS A 340 -2.48 -17.89 -5.23
CA HIS A 340 -3.50 -17.05 -5.87
C HIS A 340 -3.01 -15.61 -5.87
N TYR A 341 -2.82 -15.05 -7.05
CA TYR A 341 -2.53 -13.65 -7.21
C TYR A 341 -3.86 -12.92 -7.31
N GLY A 342 -4.16 -12.10 -6.32
CA GLY A 342 -5.29 -11.19 -6.38
C GLY A 342 -5.20 -10.27 -7.60
N PRO A 343 -6.30 -9.69 -8.07
CA PRO A 343 -6.29 -8.71 -9.14
C PRO A 343 -5.43 -7.51 -8.74
N SER A 344 -4.81 -6.88 -9.74
CA SER A 344 -4.23 -5.55 -9.56
C SER A 344 -5.37 -4.55 -9.53
N PHE A 345 -5.46 -3.77 -8.45
CA PHE A 345 -6.47 -2.73 -8.32
C PHE A 345 -5.90 -1.38 -8.74
N VAL A 346 -6.70 -0.58 -9.42
CA VAL A 346 -6.35 0.81 -9.71
C VAL A 346 -6.92 1.66 -8.58
N CYS A 347 -6.20 1.71 -7.46
CA CYS A 347 -6.50 2.57 -6.32
C CYS A 347 -5.30 3.47 -6.07
N HIS A 348 -5.56 4.68 -5.62
CA HIS A 348 -4.57 5.72 -5.40
C HIS A 348 -4.51 6.04 -3.91
N HIS A 349 -3.53 5.51 -3.20
CA HIS A 349 -3.42 5.61 -1.75
C HIS A 349 -2.46 6.70 -1.29
N GLY A 350 -2.78 7.32 -0.16
CA GLY A 350 -1.92 8.24 0.56
C GLY A 350 -2.42 8.47 1.98
N SER A 351 -1.61 9.16 2.78
CA SER A 351 -1.91 9.42 4.18
C SER A 351 -1.72 10.89 4.53
N LEU A 352 -2.49 11.37 5.50
CA LEU A 352 -2.28 12.65 6.17
C LEU A 352 -1.84 12.37 7.60
N VAL A 353 -0.64 12.81 7.96
CA VAL A 353 -0.07 12.62 9.28
C VAL A 353 -0.19 13.91 10.08
N LYS A 354 -0.76 13.81 11.27
CA LYS A 354 -0.92 14.92 12.22
C LYS A 354 -0.23 14.58 13.53
N VAL A 355 0.70 15.39 13.97
CA VAL A 355 1.43 15.22 15.22
C VAL A 355 0.87 16.18 16.26
N PHE A 356 0.36 15.65 17.35
CA PHE A 356 -0.12 16.37 18.51
C PHE A 356 0.88 16.25 19.67
N ALA A 357 0.61 16.87 20.78
CA ALA A 357 1.47 16.78 21.96
C ALA A 357 1.50 15.37 22.58
N ASP A 358 0.42 14.61 22.43
CA ASP A 358 0.17 13.33 23.07
C ASP A 358 0.05 12.14 22.11
N ARG A 359 0.03 12.38 20.79
CA ARG A 359 -0.15 11.32 19.77
C ARG A 359 0.28 11.75 18.37
N ILE A 360 0.47 10.76 17.52
CA ILE A 360 0.51 10.90 16.05
C ILE A 360 -0.76 10.24 15.50
N VAL A 361 -1.48 10.94 14.61
CA VAL A 361 -2.64 10.42 13.91
C VAL A 361 -2.27 10.27 12.43
N ILE A 362 -2.50 9.11 11.86
CA ILE A 362 -2.29 8.81 10.44
C ILE A 362 -3.63 8.50 9.81
N GLU A 363 -4.19 9.49 9.13
CA GLU A 363 -5.43 9.39 8.36
C GLU A 363 -5.11 8.72 7.03
N ARG A 364 -5.81 7.63 6.69
CA ARG A 364 -5.59 6.85 5.47
C ARG A 364 -6.65 7.17 4.43
N ARG A 365 -6.21 7.51 3.22
CA ARG A 365 -7.12 7.97 2.15
C ARG A 365 -6.85 7.26 0.84
N GLU A 366 -7.90 7.04 0.06
CA GLU A 366 -7.81 6.73 -1.36
C GLU A 366 -8.36 7.88 -2.20
N PHE A 367 -7.66 8.21 -3.28
CA PHE A 367 -7.94 9.34 -4.16
C PHE A 367 -8.74 8.96 -5.41
N THR A 368 -9.09 7.68 -5.59
CA THR A 368 -9.95 7.23 -6.69
C THR A 368 -11.39 7.72 -6.49
N HIS A 369 -11.87 7.65 -5.25
CA HIS A 369 -13.22 8.07 -4.85
C HIS A 369 -13.19 9.16 -3.77
N ASP A 370 -12.03 9.71 -3.47
CA ASP A 370 -11.81 10.83 -2.52
C ASP A 370 -12.36 10.58 -1.11
N ARG A 371 -12.03 9.42 -0.51
CA ARG A 371 -12.57 9.02 0.80
C ARG A 371 -11.53 8.39 1.72
N PRO A 372 -11.79 8.35 3.04
CA PRO A 372 -11.03 7.51 3.96
C PRO A 372 -11.12 6.02 3.57
N VAL A 373 -10.08 5.23 3.85
CA VAL A 373 -10.06 3.79 3.53
C VAL A 373 -10.26 2.89 4.73
N ALA A 374 -10.05 3.40 5.94
CA ALA A 374 -10.23 2.70 7.21
C ALA A 374 -10.12 3.71 8.36
N ASP A 375 -10.24 3.23 9.61
CA ASP A 375 -10.00 4.03 10.80
C ASP A 375 -8.56 4.55 10.85
N ASP A 376 -8.35 5.71 11.47
CA ASP A 376 -7.05 6.31 11.63
C ASP A 376 -6.14 5.44 12.50
N TRP A 377 -4.85 5.41 12.17
CA TRP A 377 -3.86 4.84 13.08
C TRP A 377 -3.43 5.91 14.08
N ILE A 378 -3.60 5.61 15.36
CA ILE A 378 -3.23 6.52 16.47
C ILE A 378 -2.05 5.94 17.21
N ILE A 379 -0.90 6.61 17.13
CA ILE A 379 0.32 6.24 17.85
C ILE A 379 0.42 7.16 19.07
N PRO A 380 0.23 6.67 20.30
CA PRO A 380 0.41 7.46 21.51
C PRO A 380 1.85 7.96 21.65
N LEU A 381 2.03 9.13 22.24
CA LEU A 381 3.34 9.71 22.55
C LEU A 381 3.61 9.68 24.07
N PRO A 382 4.86 9.45 24.49
CA PRO A 382 6.01 9.10 23.67
C PRO A 382 5.85 7.73 22.97
N VAL A 383 6.38 7.58 21.76
CA VAL A 383 6.19 6.36 20.91
C VAL A 383 6.54 5.07 21.65
N ALA A 384 7.57 5.12 22.50
CA ALA A 384 8.03 3.97 23.29
C ALA A 384 7.08 3.54 24.42
N ALA A 385 6.14 4.40 24.83
CA ALA A 385 5.29 4.13 26.02
C ALA A 385 4.26 3.03 25.80
N SER A 386 3.84 2.83 24.55
CA SER A 386 2.89 1.77 24.19
C SER A 386 3.12 1.28 22.76
N ARG A 387 2.70 0.04 22.48
CA ARG A 387 2.88 -0.57 21.18
C ARG A 387 1.56 -1.15 20.63
N PRO A 388 0.53 -0.30 20.39
CA PRO A 388 -0.78 -0.80 19.94
C PRO A 388 -0.72 -1.48 18.58
N PHE A 389 0.32 -1.24 17.78
CA PHE A 389 0.52 -1.85 16.46
C PHE A 389 1.56 -2.98 16.45
N ALA A 390 1.94 -3.51 17.63
CA ALA A 390 2.75 -4.71 17.70
C ALA A 390 1.94 -5.92 17.20
N TYR A 391 2.50 -6.68 16.25
CA TYR A 391 1.76 -7.75 15.59
C TYR A 391 1.39 -8.90 16.53
N ASP A 392 2.26 -9.25 17.47
CA ASP A 392 1.98 -10.26 18.48
C ASP A 392 0.82 -9.88 19.41
N VAL A 393 0.64 -8.58 19.67
CA VAL A 393 -0.51 -8.04 20.43
C VAL A 393 -1.78 -8.13 19.58
N ARG A 394 -1.69 -7.70 18.30
CA ARG A 394 -2.84 -7.68 17.39
C ARG A 394 -3.28 -9.08 16.97
N GLU A 395 -2.36 -10.01 16.79
CA GLU A 395 -2.67 -11.42 16.52
C GLU A 395 -3.45 -12.08 17.68
N LYS A 396 -3.04 -11.81 18.93
CA LYS A 396 -3.73 -12.32 20.14
C LYS A 396 -5.12 -11.70 20.32
N ALA A 397 -5.28 -10.45 19.91
CA ALA A 397 -6.54 -9.71 20.01
C ALA A 397 -7.44 -9.89 18.77
N ALA A 398 -6.98 -10.62 17.74
CA ALA A 398 -7.69 -10.77 16.49
C ALA A 398 -9.04 -11.46 16.68
N VAL A 399 -10.10 -10.85 16.14
CA VAL A 399 -11.47 -11.38 16.14
C VAL A 399 -11.83 -11.76 14.72
N ALA A 400 -12.43 -12.93 14.58
CA ALA A 400 -12.82 -13.43 13.27
C ALA A 400 -14.03 -12.68 12.71
N PRO A 401 -14.05 -12.36 11.40
CA PRO A 401 -15.28 -11.94 10.71
C PRO A 401 -16.28 -13.09 10.65
N GLU A 402 -17.56 -12.80 10.52
CA GLU A 402 -18.61 -13.79 10.53
C GLU A 402 -19.51 -13.70 9.31
N PHE A 403 -19.89 -14.84 8.75
CA PHE A 403 -20.94 -14.90 7.77
C PHE A 403 -22.30 -14.57 8.41
N PRO A 404 -23.26 -13.99 7.66
CA PRO A 404 -24.65 -13.90 8.08
C PRO A 404 -25.17 -15.26 8.56
N SER A 405 -26.09 -15.29 9.51
CA SER A 405 -26.60 -16.54 10.10
C SER A 405 -27.30 -17.45 9.09
N ASP A 406 -27.89 -16.86 8.07
CA ASP A 406 -28.61 -17.54 6.96
C ASP A 406 -27.69 -17.83 5.75
N ALA A 407 -26.40 -17.47 5.83
CA ALA A 407 -25.45 -17.66 4.74
C ALA A 407 -25.37 -19.12 4.29
N ARG A 408 -25.31 -19.32 2.98
CA ARG A 408 -25.14 -20.63 2.33
C ARG A 408 -24.02 -20.57 1.31
N LEU A 409 -23.32 -21.68 1.17
CA LEU A 409 -22.40 -21.93 0.08
C LEU A 409 -23.15 -22.55 -1.09
N THR A 410 -23.15 -21.87 -2.23
CA THR A 410 -23.69 -22.41 -3.49
C THR A 410 -22.53 -22.90 -4.34
N ILE A 411 -22.64 -24.13 -4.84
CA ILE A 411 -21.64 -24.77 -5.67
C ILE A 411 -22.27 -25.14 -7.00
N THR A 412 -21.67 -24.73 -8.12
CA THR A 412 -22.17 -24.99 -9.46
C THR A 412 -21.05 -25.38 -10.40
N GLU A 413 -21.31 -26.36 -11.27
CA GLU A 413 -20.44 -26.63 -12.41
C GLU A 413 -20.76 -25.68 -13.57
N SER A 414 -19.74 -25.25 -14.30
CA SER A 414 -19.85 -24.30 -15.39
C SER A 414 -18.67 -24.43 -16.35
N THR A 415 -18.57 -23.55 -17.32
CA THR A 415 -17.40 -23.39 -18.17
C THR A 415 -16.88 -21.96 -18.11
N ALA A 416 -15.57 -21.78 -18.16
CA ALA A 416 -14.92 -20.47 -18.22
C ALA A 416 -13.79 -20.49 -19.24
N ASN A 417 -13.41 -19.32 -19.75
CA ASN A 417 -12.26 -19.20 -20.61
C ASN A 417 -10.96 -19.22 -19.78
N ASN A 418 -10.02 -20.09 -20.14
CA ASN A 418 -8.66 -20.06 -19.61
C ASN A 418 -7.85 -18.89 -20.19
N ARG A 419 -6.55 -18.76 -19.78
CA ARG A 419 -5.67 -17.71 -20.33
C ARG A 419 -5.45 -17.76 -21.83
N LYS A 420 -5.63 -18.95 -22.46
CA LYS A 420 -5.52 -19.14 -23.92
C LYS A 420 -6.85 -18.91 -24.63
N LYS A 421 -7.89 -18.49 -23.91
CA LYS A 421 -9.26 -18.29 -24.37
C LYS A 421 -10.02 -19.60 -24.72
N ASP A 422 -9.51 -20.77 -24.31
CA ASP A 422 -10.23 -22.02 -24.45
C ASP A 422 -11.28 -22.15 -23.35
N LYS A 423 -12.46 -22.70 -23.68
CA LYS A 423 -13.47 -23.04 -22.70
C LYS A 423 -13.05 -24.29 -21.92
N VAL A 424 -12.93 -24.16 -20.62
CA VAL A 424 -12.59 -25.26 -19.71
C VAL A 424 -13.68 -25.46 -18.66
N PRO A 425 -13.92 -26.68 -18.18
CA PRO A 425 -14.83 -26.95 -17.08
C PRO A 425 -14.32 -26.31 -15.79
N VAL A 426 -15.22 -25.68 -15.04
CA VAL A 426 -14.92 -25.03 -13.77
C VAL A 426 -15.97 -25.37 -12.71
N VAL A 427 -15.57 -25.33 -11.46
CA VAL A 427 -16.47 -25.29 -10.29
C VAL A 427 -16.48 -23.87 -9.78
N VAL A 428 -17.68 -23.33 -9.62
CA VAL A 428 -17.92 -21.97 -9.10
C VAL A 428 -18.51 -22.09 -7.70
N LEU A 429 -17.77 -21.56 -6.73
CA LEU A 429 -18.23 -21.35 -5.36
C LEU A 429 -18.78 -19.93 -5.25
N SER A 430 -20.00 -19.79 -4.72
CA SER A 430 -20.64 -18.50 -4.48
C SER A 430 -21.17 -18.44 -3.05
N PHE A 431 -20.85 -17.37 -2.32
CA PHE A 431 -21.19 -17.19 -0.91
C PHE A 431 -21.32 -15.70 -0.59
N PRO A 432 -22.15 -15.30 0.40
CA PRO A 432 -22.29 -13.90 0.77
C PRO A 432 -20.98 -13.35 1.35
N ALA A 433 -20.81 -12.02 1.32
CA ALA A 433 -19.74 -11.38 2.06
C ALA A 433 -19.91 -11.62 3.56
N ALA A 434 -18.82 -11.82 4.26
CA ALA A 434 -18.82 -11.85 5.71
C ALA A 434 -18.89 -10.42 6.29
N ASN A 435 -19.46 -10.30 7.47
CA ASN A 435 -19.55 -9.06 8.23
C ASN A 435 -18.30 -8.85 9.07
N ALA A 436 -17.91 -7.60 9.27
CA ALA A 436 -16.93 -7.23 10.26
C ALA A 436 -17.48 -7.47 11.68
N VAL A 437 -16.63 -7.96 12.58
CA VAL A 437 -16.94 -8.13 14.01
C VAL A 437 -15.96 -7.29 14.82
N SER A 438 -16.47 -6.40 15.66
CA SER A 438 -15.65 -5.52 16.52
C SER A 438 -14.54 -4.77 15.75
N GLY A 439 -14.83 -4.34 14.51
CA GLY A 439 -13.87 -3.66 13.64
C GLY A 439 -12.97 -4.59 12.81
N ALA A 440 -12.92 -5.89 13.11
CA ALA A 440 -12.18 -6.87 12.32
C ALA A 440 -12.89 -7.15 10.99
N ARG A 441 -12.30 -6.67 9.89
CA ARG A 441 -12.86 -6.82 8.53
C ARG A 441 -12.45 -8.14 7.90
N PRO A 442 -13.31 -8.71 7.02
CA PRO A 442 -12.87 -9.78 6.14
C PRO A 442 -11.70 -9.28 5.28
N TYR A 443 -10.59 -10.01 5.32
CA TYR A 443 -9.44 -9.79 4.46
C TYR A 443 -9.46 -10.73 3.26
N ASP A 444 -9.66 -12.03 3.53
CA ASP A 444 -9.81 -13.07 2.53
C ASP A 444 -10.73 -14.18 3.03
N TYR A 445 -11.06 -15.08 2.11
CA TYR A 445 -11.79 -16.31 2.41
C TYR A 445 -10.88 -17.50 2.15
N LEU A 446 -10.62 -18.29 3.18
CA LEU A 446 -9.88 -19.56 3.08
C LEU A 446 -10.84 -20.65 2.61
N ILE A 447 -10.45 -21.36 1.56
CA ILE A 447 -11.23 -22.42 0.93
C ILE A 447 -10.46 -23.72 1.04
N GLU A 448 -10.96 -24.65 1.84
CA GLU A 448 -10.43 -26.01 1.94
C GLU A 448 -11.28 -26.93 1.06
N ILE A 449 -10.62 -27.80 0.30
CA ILE A 449 -11.26 -28.70 -0.67
C ILE A 449 -10.73 -30.10 -0.39
N SER A 450 -11.63 -31.02 -0.07
CA SER A 450 -11.31 -32.42 0.17
C SER A 450 -11.90 -33.30 -0.92
N GLY A 451 -11.11 -34.19 -1.49
CA GLY A 451 -11.55 -35.21 -2.44
C GLY A 451 -11.88 -36.53 -1.77
N GLY A 452 -12.69 -37.33 -2.43
CA GLY A 452 -13.05 -38.67 -1.96
C GLY A 452 -11.86 -39.63 -1.80
N ASN A 453 -10.71 -39.32 -2.40
CA ASN A 453 -9.45 -40.03 -2.27
C ASN A 453 -8.58 -39.58 -1.08
N GLY A 454 -9.07 -38.69 -0.22
CA GLY A 454 -8.34 -38.11 0.90
C GLY A 454 -7.39 -36.95 0.51
N GLU A 455 -7.31 -36.58 -0.76
CA GLU A 455 -6.51 -35.43 -1.20
C GLU A 455 -7.16 -34.13 -0.70
N LYS A 456 -6.33 -33.21 -0.17
CA LYS A 456 -6.77 -31.90 0.32
C LYS A 456 -6.07 -30.78 -0.44
N LEU A 457 -6.84 -29.77 -0.83
CA LEU A 457 -6.34 -28.56 -1.44
C LEU A 457 -6.79 -27.34 -0.63
N VAL A 458 -5.93 -26.33 -0.58
CA VAL A 458 -6.24 -25.04 0.03
C VAL A 458 -6.20 -23.97 -1.05
N ARG A 459 -7.23 -23.13 -1.05
CA ARG A 459 -7.35 -21.94 -1.90
C ARG A 459 -7.71 -20.74 -1.04
N SER A 460 -7.52 -19.57 -1.57
CA SER A 460 -8.08 -18.37 -0.95
C SER A 460 -8.45 -17.33 -1.98
N VAL A 461 -9.45 -16.53 -1.69
CA VAL A 461 -9.85 -15.36 -2.47
C VAL A 461 -9.92 -14.14 -1.57
N LEU A 462 -9.51 -12.98 -2.08
CA LEU A 462 -9.62 -11.73 -1.34
C LEU A 462 -11.09 -11.39 -1.08
N ALA A 463 -11.35 -10.77 0.05
CA ALA A 463 -12.64 -10.16 0.29
C ALA A 463 -12.87 -9.00 -0.69
N GLN A 464 -14.11 -8.82 -1.11
CA GLN A 464 -14.46 -7.74 -2.02
C GLN A 464 -14.19 -6.38 -1.38
N GLY A 465 -13.61 -5.46 -2.15
CA GLY A 465 -13.34 -4.10 -1.70
C GLY A 465 -12.24 -3.98 -0.63
N VAL A 466 -11.46 -5.03 -0.40
CA VAL A 466 -10.35 -5.01 0.57
C VAL A 466 -9.36 -3.87 0.28
N GLU A 467 -9.20 -3.50 -0.97
CA GLU A 467 -8.33 -2.42 -1.45
C GLU A 467 -8.92 -1.02 -1.31
N LEU A 468 -10.25 -0.92 -1.23
CA LEU A 468 -10.99 0.34 -1.17
C LEU A 468 -11.51 0.68 0.23
N GLY A 469 -11.39 -0.25 1.16
CA GLY A 469 -11.91 -0.10 2.52
C GLY A 469 -13.37 -0.56 2.70
N PRO A 470 -13.90 -0.47 3.94
CA PRO A 470 -15.14 -1.12 4.34
C PRO A 470 -16.40 -0.61 3.63
N ASP A 471 -16.42 0.65 3.23
CA ASP A 471 -17.58 1.29 2.62
C ASP A 471 -17.58 1.21 1.09
N SER A 472 -16.80 0.27 0.53
CA SER A 472 -16.70 0.09 -0.91
C SER A 472 -18.04 -0.35 -1.51
N GLN A 473 -18.64 0.50 -2.33
CA GLN A 473 -19.87 0.15 -3.07
C GLN A 473 -19.64 -0.94 -4.12
N THR A 474 -18.38 -1.26 -4.45
CA THR A 474 -18.04 -2.36 -5.35
C THR A 474 -18.19 -3.73 -4.69
N ALA A 475 -18.40 -3.77 -3.38
CA ALA A 475 -18.60 -4.98 -2.59
C ALA A 475 -20.06 -5.51 -2.62
N SER A 476 -20.92 -4.97 -3.48
CA SER A 476 -22.31 -5.46 -3.60
C SER A 476 -22.36 -6.78 -4.37
N GLY A 477 -22.83 -7.82 -3.71
CA GLY A 477 -23.05 -9.14 -4.30
C GLY A 477 -22.26 -10.27 -3.63
N PRO A 478 -22.54 -11.53 -3.99
CA PRO A 478 -21.86 -12.67 -3.43
C PRO A 478 -20.38 -12.73 -3.90
N SER A 479 -19.51 -13.09 -3.01
CA SER A 479 -18.14 -13.47 -3.34
C SER A 479 -18.14 -14.73 -4.21
N LYS A 480 -17.21 -14.79 -5.18
CA LYS A 480 -17.10 -15.95 -6.08
C LYS A 480 -15.67 -16.44 -6.14
N CYS A 481 -15.52 -17.76 -6.12
CA CYS A 481 -14.28 -18.44 -6.42
C CYS A 481 -14.51 -19.39 -7.60
N VAL A 482 -13.72 -19.22 -8.67
CA VAL A 482 -13.80 -20.07 -9.86
C VAL A 482 -12.58 -20.97 -9.88
N LEU A 483 -12.79 -22.27 -9.88
CA LEU A 483 -11.77 -23.30 -9.79
C LEU A 483 -11.80 -24.16 -11.07
N ALA A 484 -10.68 -24.30 -11.76
CA ALA A 484 -10.61 -25.21 -12.91
C ALA A 484 -10.77 -26.67 -12.44
N ARG A 485 -11.68 -27.42 -13.07
CA ARG A 485 -12.05 -28.77 -12.62
C ARG A 485 -10.89 -29.76 -12.62
N ASP A 486 -9.96 -29.61 -13.56
CA ASP A 486 -8.74 -30.40 -13.69
C ASP A 486 -7.68 -30.14 -12.59
N THR A 487 -7.85 -29.04 -11.84
CA THR A 487 -6.97 -28.71 -10.70
C THR A 487 -7.52 -29.20 -9.36
N LEU A 488 -8.69 -29.83 -9.35
CA LEU A 488 -9.35 -30.33 -8.15
C LEU A 488 -9.11 -31.84 -7.99
N PRO A 489 -9.18 -32.37 -6.76
CA PRO A 489 -9.13 -33.81 -6.51
C PRO A 489 -10.17 -34.59 -7.31
N ALA A 490 -9.91 -35.88 -7.52
CA ALA A 490 -10.85 -36.77 -8.15
C ALA A 490 -11.98 -37.20 -7.19
N GLY A 491 -13.14 -37.58 -7.75
CA GLY A 491 -14.29 -38.08 -7.01
C GLY A 491 -15.16 -36.98 -6.39
N PRO A 492 -16.01 -37.36 -5.42
CA PRO A 492 -16.84 -36.41 -4.70
C PRO A 492 -15.99 -35.36 -3.97
N LEU A 493 -16.43 -34.11 -4.01
CA LEU A 493 -15.71 -33.00 -3.41
C LEU A 493 -16.48 -32.41 -2.24
N GLU A 494 -15.76 -32.15 -1.15
CA GLU A 494 -16.25 -31.35 -0.04
C GLU A 494 -15.54 -30.02 0.00
N PHE A 495 -16.28 -28.94 0.20
CA PHE A 495 -15.78 -27.59 0.28
C PHE A 495 -16.09 -26.98 1.64
N SER A 496 -15.11 -26.27 2.20
CA SER A 496 -15.24 -25.46 3.40
C SER A 496 -14.73 -24.05 3.12
N VAL A 497 -15.54 -23.02 3.35
CA VAL A 497 -15.17 -21.60 3.14
C VAL A 497 -15.25 -20.88 4.46
N ARG A 498 -14.14 -20.29 4.90
CA ARG A 498 -14.03 -19.55 6.16
C ARG A 498 -13.59 -18.11 5.91
N PRO A 499 -14.28 -17.09 6.44
CA PRO A 499 -13.80 -15.72 6.37
C PRO A 499 -12.64 -15.54 7.32
N GLY A 500 -11.63 -14.80 6.90
CA GLY A 500 -10.47 -14.51 7.71
C GLY A 500 -10.15 -13.01 7.74
N GLU A 501 -9.71 -12.52 8.90
CA GLU A 501 -9.12 -11.21 9.01
C GLU A 501 -7.61 -11.25 8.80
N CYS A 502 -6.94 -10.10 8.68
CA CYS A 502 -5.55 -10.04 8.23
C CYS A 502 -4.51 -10.61 9.23
N PHE A 503 -4.80 -10.72 10.52
CA PHE A 503 -3.93 -11.30 11.55
C PHE A 503 -4.14 -12.80 11.82
N GLY A 504 -5.10 -13.46 11.17
CA GLY A 504 -5.20 -14.91 11.16
C GLY A 504 -6.48 -15.49 11.73
N ALA A 505 -7.28 -14.73 12.44
CA ALA A 505 -8.53 -15.24 12.98
C ALA A 505 -9.47 -15.68 11.85
N LEU A 506 -10.00 -16.91 11.97
CA LEU A 506 -10.88 -17.53 11.00
C LEU A 506 -12.29 -17.74 11.58
N GLY A 507 -13.29 -17.20 10.91
CA GLY A 507 -14.68 -17.36 11.29
C GLY A 507 -15.25 -18.76 11.00
N ARG A 508 -16.56 -18.92 11.32
CA ARG A 508 -17.31 -20.15 11.08
C ARG A 508 -17.27 -20.53 9.60
N ALA A 509 -17.13 -21.83 9.32
CA ALA A 509 -17.17 -22.34 7.96
C ALA A 509 -18.58 -22.39 7.38
N LEU A 510 -18.71 -22.09 6.09
CA LEU A 510 -19.79 -22.57 5.23
C LEU A 510 -19.30 -23.82 4.52
N SER A 511 -20.05 -24.90 4.58
CA SER A 511 -19.68 -26.16 3.94
C SER A 511 -20.67 -26.57 2.85
N GLY A 512 -20.20 -27.32 1.86
CA GLY A 512 -21.02 -27.86 0.77
C GLY A 512 -20.32 -29.00 0.07
N ARG A 513 -21.06 -29.72 -0.78
CA ARG A 513 -20.58 -30.89 -1.52
C ARG A 513 -20.91 -30.78 -3.01
N LEU A 514 -20.07 -31.36 -3.84
CA LEU A 514 -20.27 -31.55 -5.28
C LEU A 514 -20.06 -33.02 -5.62
#